data_04ad392ac87bdb5c5d6609ccb6429826
#
_entry.id   04ad392ac87bdb5c5d6609ccb6429826
#
_cell.length_a   1.000
_cell.length_b   1.000
_cell.length_c   1.000
_cell.angle_alpha   90.00
_cell.angle_beta   90.00
_cell.angle_gamma   90.00
#
_symmetry.space_group_name_H-M   'P 1'
#
loop_
_entity.id
_entity.type
_entity.pdbx_description
1 polymer ?
#
loop_
_entity_poly.entity_id
_entity_poly.type
_entity_poly.pdbx_seq_one_letter_code
_entity_poly.pdbx_strand_id
1 'polypeptide(L)'
;MAPGKGHDRESIVMDTETACARLIAATETLDASGMNVGTTGNISVRTTSGMLITPTGIATSALRPEQMVAMQLDGSWDGAFRPSSEWEMHAEIYKAFPEAGAVVHAHPDHCVALSCLREPLPLFHYMVAGFGGDDVRCSDYALFASSELARVAVVALEDRTACLLANHGMIAFGADLDTALIRTIKLETLARQYLLARSAGTPVLIEGSELAAIRGRYKNYGQQK
;
A
#
# COMPACT_ATOMS: atom_id res chain seq x y z
N MET A 1 -13.64 36.82 21.06
CA MET A 1 -12.72 35.69 20.89
C MET A 1 -13.43 34.45 21.40
N ALA A 2 -13.91 33.59 20.51
CA ALA A 2 -14.49 32.31 20.86
C ALA A 2 -13.42 31.25 20.60
N PRO A 3 -13.20 30.24 21.48
CA PRO A 3 -12.23 29.18 21.26
C PRO A 3 -12.76 28.23 20.19
N GLY A 4 -11.89 27.97 19.19
CA GLY A 4 -12.15 27.00 18.13
C GLY A 4 -12.35 25.61 18.72
N LYS A 5 -13.46 24.95 18.35
CA LYS A 5 -13.69 23.54 18.64
C LYS A 5 -12.70 22.72 17.82
N GLY A 6 -11.67 22.20 18.49
CA GLY A 6 -10.87 21.10 17.95
C GLY A 6 -11.82 19.91 17.72
N HIS A 7 -11.90 19.43 16.49
CA HIS A 7 -12.50 18.13 16.20
C HIS A 7 -11.47 17.09 16.62
N ASP A 8 -11.59 16.61 17.85
CA ASP A 8 -10.99 15.33 18.24
C ASP A 8 -11.59 14.26 17.33
N ARG A 9 -10.83 13.84 16.33
CA ARG A 9 -11.10 12.58 15.64
C ARG A 9 -10.75 11.48 16.64
N GLU A 10 -11.70 11.05 17.43
CA GLU A 10 -11.64 9.73 18.06
C GLU A 10 -11.40 8.73 16.93
N SER A 11 -10.18 8.23 16.81
CA SER A 11 -9.88 7.07 15.99
C SER A 11 -10.68 5.92 16.60
N ILE A 12 -11.75 5.52 15.93
CA ILE A 12 -12.47 4.29 16.27
C ILE A 12 -11.46 3.17 16.09
N VAL A 13 -10.83 2.75 17.17
CA VAL A 13 -9.95 1.59 17.19
C VAL A 13 -10.85 0.39 16.90
N MET A 14 -10.71 -0.16 15.70
CA MET A 14 -11.43 -1.35 15.28
C MET A 14 -11.11 -2.48 16.27
N ASP A 15 -12.11 -3.22 16.73
CA ASP A 15 -11.86 -4.38 17.57
C ASP A 15 -11.05 -5.44 16.78
N THR A 16 -10.27 -6.24 17.50
CA THR A 16 -9.31 -7.18 16.90
C THR A 16 -10.02 -8.24 16.03
N GLU A 17 -11.18 -8.70 16.40
CA GLU A 17 -11.94 -9.72 15.64
C GLU A 17 -12.38 -9.15 14.28
N THR A 18 -12.96 -7.96 14.28
CA THR A 18 -13.32 -7.23 13.05
C THR A 18 -12.08 -6.96 12.18
N ALA A 19 -10.95 -6.56 12.78
CA ALA A 19 -9.72 -6.31 12.05
C ALA A 19 -9.18 -7.60 11.38
N CYS A 20 -9.18 -8.74 12.08
CA CYS A 20 -8.79 -10.03 11.52
C CYS A 20 -9.68 -10.43 10.34
N ALA A 21 -11.00 -10.33 10.48
CA ALA A 21 -11.94 -10.66 9.41
C ALA A 21 -11.73 -9.77 8.17
N ARG A 22 -11.48 -8.47 8.36
CA ARG A 22 -11.21 -7.54 7.27
C ARG A 22 -9.86 -7.81 6.58
N LEU A 23 -8.82 -8.19 7.31
CA LEU A 23 -7.54 -8.60 6.72
C LEU A 23 -7.70 -9.83 5.83
N ILE A 24 -8.45 -10.85 6.28
CA ILE A 24 -8.76 -12.05 5.49
C ILE A 24 -9.50 -11.65 4.21
N ALA A 25 -10.59 -10.89 4.32
CA ALA A 25 -11.39 -10.46 3.17
C ALA A 25 -10.57 -9.63 2.16
N ALA A 26 -9.66 -8.78 2.64
CA ALA A 26 -8.75 -8.02 1.78
C ALA A 26 -7.75 -8.96 1.06
N THR A 27 -7.19 -9.96 1.76
CA THR A 27 -6.29 -10.95 1.16
C THR A 27 -7.03 -11.77 0.10
N GLU A 28 -8.25 -12.23 0.39
CA GLU A 28 -9.11 -12.93 -0.57
C GLU A 28 -9.42 -12.08 -1.82
N THR A 29 -9.64 -10.78 -1.63
CA THR A 29 -9.88 -9.84 -2.74
C THR A 29 -8.66 -9.72 -3.64
N LEU A 30 -7.45 -9.64 -3.08
CA LEU A 30 -6.21 -9.59 -3.86
C LEU A 30 -5.97 -10.91 -4.60
N ASP A 31 -6.16 -12.03 -3.94
CA ASP A 31 -5.99 -13.38 -4.52
C ASP A 31 -6.97 -13.60 -5.68
N ALA A 32 -8.26 -13.33 -5.47
CA ALA A 32 -9.30 -13.46 -6.48
C ALA A 32 -9.09 -12.52 -7.69
N SER A 33 -8.40 -11.40 -7.48
CA SER A 33 -8.04 -10.44 -8.54
C SER A 33 -6.72 -10.79 -9.25
N GLY A 34 -6.05 -11.89 -8.89
CA GLY A 34 -4.77 -12.29 -9.47
C GLY A 34 -3.61 -11.38 -9.07
N MET A 35 -3.74 -10.65 -7.96
CA MET A 35 -2.70 -9.72 -7.51
C MET A 35 -1.60 -10.39 -6.68
N ASN A 36 -1.84 -11.63 -6.23
CA ASN A 36 -0.87 -12.45 -5.53
C ASN A 36 -0.94 -13.88 -6.04
N VAL A 37 0.14 -14.62 -5.90
CA VAL A 37 0.24 -16.03 -6.25
C VAL A 37 0.76 -16.84 -5.07
N GLY A 38 0.05 -17.89 -4.70
CA GLY A 38 0.46 -18.79 -3.61
C GLY A 38 0.33 -18.15 -2.23
N THR A 39 1.46 -17.89 -1.58
CA THR A 39 1.53 -17.27 -0.24
C THR A 39 2.23 -15.91 -0.26
N THR A 40 2.29 -15.29 -1.45
CA THR A 40 2.95 -13.99 -1.63
C THR A 40 2.03 -12.83 -1.23
N GLY A 41 2.65 -11.67 -0.99
CA GLY A 41 1.93 -10.48 -0.51
C GLY A 41 1.56 -10.56 0.96
N ASN A 42 1.29 -9.41 1.54
CA ASN A 42 0.93 -9.29 2.95
C ASN A 42 0.23 -7.97 3.22
N ILE A 43 -0.60 -7.97 4.26
CA ILE A 43 -1.44 -6.84 4.63
C ILE A 43 -1.34 -6.62 6.13
N SER A 44 -1.30 -5.37 6.55
CA SER A 44 -1.39 -5.01 7.96
C SER A 44 -2.32 -3.84 8.20
N VAL A 45 -2.81 -3.73 9.43
CA VAL A 45 -3.50 -2.55 9.96
C VAL A 45 -2.79 -2.07 11.22
N ARG A 46 -2.73 -0.75 11.40
CA ARG A 46 -2.17 -0.14 12.61
C ARG A 46 -3.08 -0.42 13.81
N THR A 47 -2.47 -0.70 14.94
CA THR A 47 -3.13 -0.81 16.24
C THR A 47 -2.58 0.24 17.21
N THR A 48 -3.15 0.36 18.39
CA THR A 48 -2.65 1.28 19.44
C THR A 48 -1.25 0.95 19.92
N SER A 49 -0.84 -0.32 19.84
CA SER A 49 0.45 -0.81 20.34
C SER A 49 1.44 -1.20 19.25
N GLY A 50 1.03 -1.13 17.97
CA GLY A 50 1.88 -1.56 16.86
C GLY A 50 1.06 -1.84 15.60
N MET A 51 0.99 -3.08 15.17
CA MET A 51 0.19 -3.51 14.01
C MET A 51 -0.36 -4.92 14.18
N LEU A 52 -1.43 -5.22 13.44
CA LEU A 52 -1.91 -6.57 13.17
C LEU A 52 -1.56 -6.89 11.72
N ILE A 53 -0.86 -8.02 11.48
CA ILE A 53 -0.35 -8.39 10.15
C ILE A 53 -0.70 -9.83 9.80
N THR A 54 -0.82 -10.12 8.51
CA THR A 54 -0.98 -11.48 7.99
C THR A 54 0.23 -12.36 8.31
N PRO A 55 0.02 -13.67 8.59
CA PRO A 55 1.10 -14.59 8.91
C PRO A 55 1.95 -14.95 7.68
N THR A 56 3.18 -15.41 7.88
CA THR A 56 4.02 -15.93 6.80
C THR A 56 3.61 -17.33 6.36
N GLY A 57 3.66 -17.60 5.05
CA GLY A 57 3.61 -18.96 4.48
C GLY A 57 2.26 -19.67 4.60
N ILE A 58 1.17 -18.97 4.87
CA ILE A 58 -0.19 -19.52 4.90
C ILE A 58 -0.94 -19.07 3.65
N ALA A 59 -1.48 -20.03 2.89
CA ALA A 59 -2.29 -19.73 1.71
C ALA A 59 -3.59 -19.02 2.09
N THR A 60 -4.06 -18.11 1.24
CA THR A 60 -5.29 -17.32 1.46
C THR A 60 -6.48 -18.18 1.87
N SER A 61 -6.71 -19.30 1.19
CA SER A 61 -7.82 -20.22 1.48
C SER A 61 -7.74 -20.90 2.85
N ALA A 62 -6.56 -20.92 3.47
CA ALA A 62 -6.30 -21.49 4.79
C ALA A 62 -6.19 -20.46 5.90
N LEU A 63 -6.28 -19.16 5.60
CA LEU A 63 -6.24 -18.10 6.60
C LEU A 63 -7.41 -18.19 7.58
N ARG A 64 -7.11 -17.98 8.86
CA ARG A 64 -8.10 -17.94 9.95
C ARG A 64 -7.79 -16.75 10.87
N PRO A 65 -8.80 -16.18 11.55
CA PRO A 65 -8.61 -15.01 12.42
C PRO A 65 -7.52 -15.19 13.49
N GLU A 66 -7.43 -16.36 14.09
CA GLU A 66 -6.45 -16.69 15.13
C GLU A 66 -5.01 -16.78 14.64
N GLN A 67 -4.78 -16.75 13.33
CA GLN A 67 -3.46 -16.77 12.71
C GLN A 67 -2.90 -15.36 12.45
N MET A 68 -3.74 -14.33 12.54
CA MET A 68 -3.27 -12.94 12.41
C MET A 68 -2.35 -12.61 13.56
N VAL A 69 -1.25 -11.94 13.28
CA VAL A 69 -0.20 -11.68 14.26
C VAL A 69 -0.24 -10.23 14.73
N ALA A 70 -0.56 -10.03 16.00
CA ALA A 70 -0.39 -8.75 16.66
C ALA A 70 1.08 -8.59 17.07
N MET A 71 1.70 -7.48 16.65
CA MET A 71 3.11 -7.23 16.90
C MET A 71 3.42 -5.76 17.14
N GLN A 72 4.54 -5.51 17.82
CA GLN A 72 5.09 -4.17 17.98
C GLN A 72 5.88 -3.75 16.74
N LEU A 73 6.08 -2.43 16.57
CA LEU A 73 6.87 -1.91 15.44
C LEU A 73 8.39 -2.15 15.62
N ASP A 74 8.84 -2.64 16.75
CA ASP A 74 10.24 -3.05 16.98
C ASP A 74 10.51 -4.50 16.57
N GLY A 75 9.47 -5.22 16.10
CA GLY A 75 9.55 -6.60 15.66
C GLY A 75 9.20 -7.63 16.72
N SER A 76 8.92 -7.22 17.94
CA SER A 76 8.49 -8.15 18.99
C SER A 76 7.02 -8.56 18.79
N TRP A 77 6.76 -9.85 18.95
CA TRP A 77 5.40 -10.41 18.98
C TRP A 77 5.32 -11.56 19.97
N ASP A 78 4.11 -11.83 20.40
CA ASP A 78 3.78 -12.97 21.25
C ASP A 78 2.70 -13.81 20.58
N GLY A 79 2.81 -15.13 20.62
CA GLY A 79 1.88 -16.05 20.01
C GLY A 79 2.51 -17.18 19.20
N ALA A 80 1.67 -18.09 18.71
CA ALA A 80 2.10 -19.33 18.03
C ALA A 80 2.46 -19.13 16.55
N PHE A 81 1.94 -18.07 15.92
CA PHE A 81 2.14 -17.81 14.49
C PHE A 81 3.22 -16.75 14.28
N ARG A 82 4.01 -16.92 13.21
CA ARG A 82 5.02 -15.95 12.81
C ARG A 82 4.40 -14.89 11.90
N PRO A 83 4.74 -13.60 12.07
CA PRO A 83 4.32 -12.56 11.15
C PRO A 83 4.88 -12.79 9.75
N SER A 84 4.35 -12.10 8.75
CA SER A 84 4.96 -12.03 7.42
C SER A 84 6.45 -11.77 7.53
N SER A 85 7.26 -12.42 6.70
CA SER A 85 8.71 -12.20 6.63
C SER A 85 9.08 -10.75 6.26
N GLU A 86 8.13 -9.98 5.72
CA GLU A 86 8.32 -8.58 5.31
C GLU A 86 7.70 -7.57 6.29
N TRP A 87 7.43 -8.02 7.52
CA TRP A 87 6.86 -7.17 8.57
C TRP A 87 7.64 -5.87 8.80
N GLU A 88 8.96 -5.90 8.63
CA GLU A 88 9.83 -4.74 8.85
C GLU A 88 9.51 -3.59 7.89
N MET A 89 9.19 -3.90 6.62
CA MET A 89 8.75 -2.91 5.64
C MET A 89 7.46 -2.20 6.09
N HIS A 90 6.49 -2.95 6.63
CA HIS A 90 5.27 -2.38 7.19
C HIS A 90 5.56 -1.52 8.43
N ALA A 91 6.40 -2.02 9.34
CA ALA A 91 6.75 -1.31 10.57
C ALA A 91 7.45 0.03 10.28
N GLU A 92 8.40 0.05 9.35
CA GLU A 92 9.10 1.28 8.96
C GLU A 92 8.17 2.28 8.26
N ILE A 93 7.20 1.83 7.44
CA ILE A 93 6.16 2.68 6.88
C ILE A 93 5.30 3.29 7.99
N TYR A 94 4.89 2.51 8.99
CA TYR A 94 4.13 3.05 10.11
C TYR A 94 4.92 4.04 10.97
N LYS A 95 6.23 3.87 11.11
CA LYS A 95 7.10 4.81 11.82
C LYS A 95 7.28 6.11 11.04
N ALA A 96 7.49 6.02 9.73
CA ALA A 96 7.75 7.17 8.87
C ALA A 96 6.48 7.98 8.55
N PHE A 97 5.31 7.34 8.44
CA PHE A 97 4.05 7.95 8.02
C PHE A 97 2.97 7.74 9.10
N PRO A 98 2.83 8.67 10.05
CA PRO A 98 1.82 8.56 11.14
C PRO A 98 0.37 8.45 10.63
N GLU A 99 0.08 8.99 9.46
CA GLU A 99 -1.21 8.91 8.79
C GLU A 99 -1.53 7.53 8.18
N ALA A 100 -0.54 6.63 8.08
CA ALA A 100 -0.76 5.28 7.60
C ALA A 100 -1.52 4.46 8.65
N GLY A 101 -2.77 4.10 8.34
CA GLY A 101 -3.60 3.20 9.15
C GLY A 101 -3.59 1.77 8.64
N ALA A 102 -3.25 1.55 7.37
CA ALA A 102 -3.08 0.21 6.78
C ALA A 102 -2.01 0.22 5.69
N VAL A 103 -1.36 -0.92 5.50
CA VAL A 103 -0.35 -1.16 4.46
C VAL A 103 -0.68 -2.44 3.71
N VAL A 104 -0.60 -2.39 2.38
CA VAL A 104 -0.80 -3.52 1.47
C VAL A 104 0.43 -3.68 0.59
N HIS A 105 1.06 -4.84 0.65
CA HIS A 105 2.10 -5.27 -0.26
C HIS A 105 1.58 -6.40 -1.15
N ALA A 106 1.81 -6.31 -2.45
CA ALA A 106 1.30 -7.25 -3.44
C ALA A 106 2.25 -7.39 -4.64
N HIS A 107 2.07 -8.48 -5.41
CA HIS A 107 2.87 -8.81 -6.59
C HIS A 107 2.04 -8.88 -7.88
N PRO A 108 1.21 -7.86 -8.20
CA PRO A 108 0.41 -7.92 -9.41
C PRO A 108 1.27 -7.80 -10.66
N ASP A 109 0.92 -8.52 -11.72
CA ASP A 109 1.73 -8.76 -12.91
C ASP A 109 2.29 -7.50 -13.56
N HIS A 110 1.47 -6.46 -13.70
CA HIS A 110 1.91 -5.24 -14.41
C HIS A 110 2.78 -4.34 -13.54
N CYS A 111 2.53 -4.29 -12.21
CA CYS A 111 3.43 -3.62 -11.28
C CYS A 111 4.77 -4.34 -11.22
N VAL A 112 4.78 -5.69 -11.17
CA VAL A 112 6.02 -6.48 -11.21
C VAL A 112 6.78 -6.23 -12.51
N ALA A 113 6.09 -6.31 -13.66
CA ALA A 113 6.72 -6.07 -14.96
C ALA A 113 7.34 -4.68 -15.04
N LEU A 114 6.64 -3.64 -14.56
CA LEU A 114 7.17 -2.28 -14.55
C LEU A 114 8.32 -2.13 -13.55
N SER A 115 8.23 -2.75 -12.38
CA SER A 115 9.31 -2.74 -11.38
C SER A 115 10.61 -3.39 -11.88
N CYS A 116 10.50 -4.39 -12.76
CA CYS A 116 11.65 -5.02 -13.40
C CYS A 116 12.36 -4.10 -14.42
N LEU A 117 11.69 -3.06 -14.92
CA LEU A 117 12.31 -2.01 -15.72
C LEU A 117 13.02 -0.97 -14.85
N ARG A 118 12.76 -0.96 -13.52
CA ARG A 118 13.26 0.01 -12.55
C ARG A 118 12.94 1.46 -12.92
N GLU A 119 11.82 1.64 -13.59
CA GLU A 119 11.31 2.95 -14.00
C GLU A 119 10.12 3.35 -13.12
N PRO A 120 9.92 4.64 -12.85
CA PRO A 120 8.70 5.11 -12.20
C PRO A 120 7.51 5.00 -13.15
N LEU A 121 6.29 4.92 -12.60
CA LEU A 121 5.07 5.13 -13.36
C LEU A 121 4.83 6.65 -13.47
N PRO A 122 5.05 7.27 -14.67
CA PRO A 122 4.96 8.72 -14.82
C PRO A 122 3.51 9.21 -14.89
N LEU A 123 3.32 10.52 -14.88
CA LEU A 123 2.00 11.16 -15.01
C LEU A 123 1.47 11.05 -16.46
N PHE A 124 1.23 9.82 -16.94
CA PHE A 124 0.60 9.54 -18.24
C PHE A 124 -0.92 9.61 -18.16
N HIS A 125 -1.49 9.48 -16.96
CA HIS A 125 -2.91 9.50 -16.68
C HIS A 125 -3.18 10.33 -15.42
N TYR A 126 -4.24 11.15 -15.39
CA TYR A 126 -4.52 12.05 -14.27
C TYR A 126 -4.65 11.32 -12.92
N MET A 127 -5.05 10.06 -12.89
CA MET A 127 -5.18 9.29 -11.65
C MET A 127 -3.84 9.01 -10.95
N VAL A 128 -2.69 9.13 -11.63
CA VAL A 128 -1.37 9.01 -11.00
C VAL A 128 -1.20 10.07 -9.90
N ALA A 129 -1.72 11.28 -10.13
CA ALA A 129 -1.68 12.37 -9.13
C ALA A 129 -2.35 12.02 -7.79
N GLY A 130 -3.23 11.01 -7.78
CA GLY A 130 -3.88 10.50 -6.57
C GLY A 130 -2.95 9.75 -5.60
N PHE A 131 -1.73 9.44 -6.02
CA PHE A 131 -0.70 8.84 -5.15
C PHE A 131 0.21 9.87 -4.45
N GLY A 132 -0.02 11.16 -4.63
CA GLY A 132 0.70 12.22 -3.92
C GLY A 132 1.65 13.03 -4.78
N GLY A 133 2.03 12.60 -5.98
CA GLY A 133 2.98 13.25 -6.88
C GLY A 133 2.58 13.22 -8.34
N ASP A 134 3.56 13.48 -9.18
CA ASP A 134 3.51 13.40 -10.63
C ASP A 134 4.00 12.04 -11.18
N ASP A 135 4.37 11.15 -10.27
CA ASP A 135 4.75 9.77 -10.55
C ASP A 135 4.39 8.82 -9.39
N VAL A 136 4.51 7.52 -9.64
CA VAL A 136 4.71 6.50 -8.61
C VAL A 136 6.14 6.00 -8.78
N ARG A 137 6.99 6.23 -7.78
CA ARG A 137 8.42 5.90 -7.85
C ARG A 137 8.67 4.41 -7.83
N CYS A 138 9.78 3.99 -8.42
CA CYS A 138 10.34 2.65 -8.21
C CYS A 138 11.51 2.79 -7.23
N SER A 139 11.53 1.98 -6.16
CA SER A 139 12.63 1.97 -5.20
C SER A 139 13.90 1.41 -5.83
N ASP A 140 15.05 1.61 -5.19
CA ASP A 140 16.23 0.81 -5.47
C ASP A 140 15.97 -0.67 -5.15
N TYR A 141 16.75 -1.55 -5.77
CA TYR A 141 16.66 -2.98 -5.49
C TYR A 141 17.26 -3.30 -4.13
N ALA A 142 16.54 -4.07 -3.34
CA ALA A 142 17.00 -4.68 -2.11
C ALA A 142 16.47 -6.11 -2.00
N LEU A 143 17.18 -6.96 -1.25
CA LEU A 143 16.76 -8.34 -1.02
C LEU A 143 15.43 -8.37 -0.26
N PHE A 144 14.51 -9.25 -0.67
CA PHE A 144 13.24 -9.42 0.04
C PHE A 144 13.45 -9.74 1.53
N ALA A 145 12.53 -9.32 2.37
CA ALA A 145 12.56 -9.50 3.82
C ALA A 145 13.83 -8.92 4.50
N SER A 146 14.46 -7.91 3.94
CA SER A 146 15.61 -7.22 4.54
C SER A 146 15.22 -5.83 5.06
N SER A 147 15.95 -5.35 6.07
CA SER A 147 15.84 -3.97 6.56
C SER A 147 16.17 -2.93 5.47
N GLU A 148 17.04 -3.28 4.54
CA GLU A 148 17.34 -2.43 3.39
C GLU A 148 16.11 -2.25 2.48
N LEU A 149 15.31 -3.33 2.24
CA LEU A 149 14.06 -3.21 1.50
C LEU A 149 13.08 -2.25 2.20
N ALA A 150 12.96 -2.35 3.51
CA ALA A 150 12.13 -1.44 4.30
C ALA A 150 12.60 0.02 4.14
N ARG A 151 13.91 0.26 4.21
CA ARG A 151 14.50 1.59 4.04
C ARG A 151 14.25 2.19 2.65
N VAL A 152 14.50 1.43 1.59
CA VAL A 152 14.32 1.95 0.20
C VAL A 152 12.84 2.15 -0.13
N ALA A 153 11.94 1.34 0.42
CA ALA A 153 10.50 1.53 0.29
C ALA A 153 10.05 2.86 0.93
N VAL A 154 10.50 3.17 2.15
CA VAL A 154 10.19 4.45 2.83
C VAL A 154 10.68 5.63 2.01
N VAL A 155 11.91 5.58 1.47
CA VAL A 155 12.45 6.65 0.61
C VAL A 155 11.59 6.84 -0.65
N ALA A 156 11.20 5.76 -1.31
CA ALA A 156 10.34 5.85 -2.49
C ALA A 156 8.93 6.38 -2.19
N LEU A 157 8.47 6.21 -0.94
CA LEU A 157 7.17 6.69 -0.46
C LEU A 157 7.16 8.15 0.02
N GLU A 158 8.29 8.85 0.10
CA GLU A 158 8.30 10.27 0.46
C GLU A 158 7.35 11.07 -0.45
N ASP A 159 6.37 11.75 0.15
CA ASP A 159 5.28 12.47 -0.55
C ASP A 159 4.45 11.59 -1.51
N ARG A 160 4.48 10.28 -1.35
CA ARG A 160 3.71 9.28 -2.11
C ARG A 160 2.97 8.35 -1.17
N THR A 161 1.90 7.73 -1.66
CA THR A 161 1.11 6.75 -0.90
C THR A 161 1.20 5.34 -1.48
N ALA A 162 2.00 5.17 -2.54
CA ALA A 162 2.36 3.89 -3.13
C ALA A 162 3.70 4.01 -3.86
N CYS A 163 4.43 2.90 -3.96
CA CYS A 163 5.62 2.79 -4.80
C CYS A 163 5.75 1.38 -5.41
N LEU A 164 6.54 1.28 -6.47
CA LEU A 164 7.05 0.03 -7.00
C LEU A 164 8.33 -0.35 -6.24
N LEU A 165 8.53 -1.64 -6.03
CA LEU A 165 9.71 -2.22 -5.41
C LEU A 165 10.53 -2.90 -6.52
N ALA A 166 11.75 -2.42 -6.80
CA ALA A 166 12.55 -2.89 -7.94
C ALA A 166 12.69 -4.41 -7.98
N ASN A 167 12.32 -5.03 -9.13
CA ASN A 167 12.32 -6.48 -9.38
C ASN A 167 11.55 -7.31 -8.34
N HIS A 168 10.48 -6.74 -7.76
CA HIS A 168 9.76 -7.38 -6.66
C HIS A 168 8.23 -7.26 -6.81
N GLY A 169 7.69 -6.07 -6.68
CA GLY A 169 6.25 -5.84 -6.68
C GLY A 169 5.91 -4.39 -6.38
N MET A 170 4.90 -4.19 -5.52
CA MET A 170 4.46 -2.86 -5.12
C MET A 170 4.07 -2.83 -3.64
N ILE A 171 4.06 -1.64 -3.05
CA ILE A 171 3.49 -1.40 -1.73
C ILE A 171 2.68 -0.11 -1.74
N ALA A 172 1.56 -0.11 -1.03
CA ALA A 172 0.71 1.05 -0.82
C ALA A 172 0.24 1.15 0.63
N PHE A 173 0.05 2.35 1.12
CA PHE A 173 -0.60 2.58 2.40
C PHE A 173 -1.82 3.50 2.27
N GLY A 174 -2.70 3.46 3.27
CA GLY A 174 -3.87 4.31 3.39
C GLY A 174 -4.17 4.68 4.82
N ALA A 175 -5.05 5.67 5.03
CA ALA A 175 -5.54 6.00 6.36
C ALA A 175 -6.34 4.84 6.99
N ASP A 176 -6.84 3.93 6.16
CA ASP A 176 -7.55 2.72 6.51
C ASP A 176 -7.30 1.62 5.46
N LEU A 177 -7.77 0.40 5.77
CA LEU A 177 -7.57 -0.77 4.92
C LEU A 177 -8.23 -0.62 3.54
N ASP A 178 -9.42 -0.03 3.47
CA ASP A 178 -10.13 0.16 2.20
C ASP A 178 -9.37 1.12 1.29
N THR A 179 -8.85 2.21 1.85
CA THR A 179 -8.03 3.17 1.13
C THR A 179 -6.74 2.54 0.60
N ALA A 180 -6.04 1.74 1.42
CA ALA A 180 -4.82 1.05 1.01
C ALA A 180 -5.11 0.04 -0.11
N LEU A 181 -6.18 -0.76 0.03
CA LEU A 181 -6.61 -1.75 -0.98
C LEU A 181 -6.99 -1.10 -2.31
N ILE A 182 -7.79 -0.01 -2.26
CA ILE A 182 -8.16 0.74 -3.48
C ILE A 182 -6.92 1.30 -4.18
N ARG A 183 -5.93 1.80 -3.44
CA ARG A 183 -4.65 2.29 -4.01
C ARG A 183 -3.88 1.17 -4.69
N THR A 184 -3.82 -0.02 -4.08
CA THR A 184 -3.17 -1.21 -4.66
C THR A 184 -3.82 -1.59 -6.01
N ILE A 185 -5.14 -1.74 -6.05
CA ILE A 185 -5.90 -2.08 -7.26
C ILE A 185 -5.74 -0.99 -8.34
N LYS A 186 -5.76 0.26 -7.93
CA LYS A 186 -5.58 1.41 -8.85
C LYS A 186 -4.17 1.42 -9.46
N LEU A 187 -3.13 1.14 -8.65
CA LEU A 187 -1.76 1.13 -9.16
C LEU A 187 -1.57 0.03 -10.21
N GLU A 188 -2.06 -1.17 -9.96
CA GLU A 188 -2.02 -2.26 -10.94
C GLU A 188 -2.76 -1.90 -12.24
N THR A 189 -3.96 -1.31 -12.10
CA THR A 189 -4.73 -0.85 -13.27
C THR A 189 -3.94 0.16 -14.11
N LEU A 190 -3.30 1.14 -13.46
CA LEU A 190 -2.50 2.15 -14.14
C LEU A 190 -1.22 1.59 -14.73
N ALA A 191 -0.53 0.69 -14.03
CA ALA A 191 0.66 0.00 -14.54
C ALA A 191 0.32 -0.79 -15.81
N ARG A 192 -0.80 -1.53 -15.83
CA ARG A 192 -1.32 -2.22 -17.01
C ARG A 192 -1.58 -1.25 -18.18
N GLN A 193 -2.31 -0.17 -17.92
CA GLN A 193 -2.64 0.82 -18.95
C GLN A 193 -1.38 1.48 -19.55
N TYR A 194 -0.40 1.79 -18.69
CA TYR A 194 0.87 2.37 -19.11
C TYR A 194 1.68 1.42 -19.99
N LEU A 195 1.82 0.15 -19.59
CA LEU A 195 2.54 -0.86 -20.37
C LEU A 195 1.85 -1.12 -21.72
N LEU A 196 0.50 -1.16 -21.75
CA LEU A 196 -0.25 -1.28 -23.00
C LEU A 196 -0.05 -0.06 -23.91
N ALA A 197 -0.06 1.16 -23.36
CA ALA A 197 0.24 2.36 -24.14
C ALA A 197 1.67 2.34 -24.71
N ARG A 198 2.66 1.92 -23.90
CA ARG A 198 4.07 1.77 -24.33
C ARG A 198 4.22 0.71 -25.44
N SER A 199 3.45 -0.35 -25.42
CA SER A 199 3.49 -1.37 -26.49
C SER A 199 2.92 -0.86 -27.81
N ALA A 200 2.02 0.12 -27.77
CA ALA A 200 1.43 0.74 -28.94
C ALA A 200 2.23 1.96 -29.46
N GLY A 201 3.07 2.57 -28.62
CA GLY A 201 3.87 3.74 -28.97
C GLY A 201 4.47 4.43 -27.76
N THR A 202 4.88 5.69 -27.93
CA THR A 202 5.39 6.51 -26.82
C THR A 202 4.23 7.24 -26.15
N PRO A 203 3.93 6.98 -24.86
CA PRO A 203 2.88 7.69 -24.15
C PRO A 203 3.14 9.19 -24.07
N VAL A 204 2.12 10.00 -24.31
CA VAL A 204 2.18 11.46 -24.07
C VAL A 204 1.89 11.69 -22.60
N LEU A 205 2.81 12.35 -21.91
CA LEU A 205 2.66 12.65 -20.50
C LEU A 205 1.85 13.93 -20.28
N ILE A 206 1.13 14.00 -19.17
CA ILE A 206 0.49 15.21 -18.70
C ILE A 206 1.56 16.13 -18.10
N GLU A 207 1.53 17.41 -18.44
CA GLU A 207 2.50 18.36 -17.93
C GLU A 207 2.38 18.55 -16.41
N GLY A 208 3.51 18.67 -15.72
CA GLY A 208 3.53 18.90 -14.27
C GLY A 208 2.78 20.16 -13.83
N SER A 209 2.64 21.15 -14.71
CA SER A 209 1.80 22.35 -14.50
C SER A 209 0.33 22.04 -14.23
N GLU A 210 -0.20 20.92 -14.78
CA GLU A 210 -1.59 20.48 -14.57
C GLU A 210 -1.81 19.80 -13.20
N LEU A 211 -0.75 19.40 -12.52
CA LEU A 211 -0.83 18.62 -11.27
C LEU A 211 -1.65 19.32 -10.18
N ALA A 212 -1.47 20.63 -10.03
CA ALA A 212 -2.22 21.41 -9.03
C ALA A 212 -3.72 21.45 -9.34
N ALA A 213 -4.09 21.60 -10.62
CA ALA A 213 -5.47 21.59 -11.08
C ALA A 213 -6.12 20.21 -10.87
N ILE A 214 -5.40 19.14 -11.20
CA ILE A 214 -5.84 17.75 -10.99
C ILE A 214 -6.11 17.49 -9.51
N ARG A 215 -5.16 17.85 -8.63
CA ARG A 215 -5.30 17.68 -7.17
C ARG A 215 -6.46 18.50 -6.60
N GLY A 216 -6.67 19.70 -7.12
CA GLY A 216 -7.82 20.55 -6.74
C GLY A 216 -9.16 19.86 -7.05
N ARG A 217 -9.27 19.19 -8.19
CA ARG A 217 -10.47 18.43 -8.56
C ARG A 217 -10.67 17.18 -7.69
N TYR A 218 -9.60 16.48 -7.31
CA TYR A 218 -9.70 15.33 -6.41
C TYR A 218 -10.31 15.69 -5.05
N LYS A 219 -10.00 16.86 -4.50
CA LYS A 219 -10.56 17.32 -3.20
C LYS A 219 -12.08 17.46 -3.23
N ASN A 220 -12.65 17.72 -4.39
CA ASN A 220 -14.09 17.96 -4.59
C ASN A 220 -14.76 16.81 -5.37
N TYR A 221 -14.07 15.67 -5.54
CA TYR A 221 -14.59 14.53 -6.27
C TYR A 221 -15.44 13.63 -5.37
N GLY A 222 -16.56 13.14 -5.93
CA GLY A 222 -17.49 12.25 -5.24
C GLY A 222 -18.67 12.98 -4.58
N GLN A 223 -19.45 12.22 -3.82
CA GLN A 223 -20.59 12.75 -3.07
C GLN A 223 -20.09 13.57 -1.88
N GLN A 224 -20.27 14.88 -1.95
CA GLN A 224 -20.01 15.78 -0.82
C GLN A 224 -21.20 15.72 0.13
N LYS A 225 -20.95 15.42 1.42
CA LYS A 225 -21.97 15.48 2.48
C LYS A 225 -22.01 16.89 3.07
#